data_ba32c6c09307737eb8bc386a1d3ce6cb
#
_entry.id   ba32c6c09307737eb8bc386a1d3ce6cb
#
_cell.length_a   1.000
_cell.length_b   1.000
_cell.length_c   1.000
_cell.angle_alpha   90.00
_cell.angle_beta   90.00
_cell.angle_gamma   90.00
#
_symmetry.space_group_name_H-M   'P 1'
#
loop_
_entity.id
_entity.type
_entity.pdbx_description
1 polymer ?
#
loop_
_entity_poly.entity_id
_entity_poly.type
_entity_poly.pdbx_seq_one_letter_code
_entity_poly.pdbx_strand_id
1 'polypeptide(L)'
;MLTVLREFISNPALSPQDLHEQCTHLAFGARAVTRTLQELAPEVSPRLLQTARWLVMNGTDRRAVLLGLGLFDGNAEQSDADSIGTIGLLRFAERPAIEALAKIPTAVQDLIWLAVRSRNHSRTVAAVALAGHPDPAVRQWVLSTPRDLLSSDLARQIAERYSLAETLGRPVVDDRTWDQLGNLLLAMTSTRNYRYEINRYDQAAVAYQRWVALAGTRPATLERAALLTMIAEDLRTGPAAPVACGIRQDLIDQINDVLTSAPWTDMLNRSAGADDPVEADLQRATQSQDRTQRGPARRGVLHRGLLRWAVRHDRA
;
A
#
# COMPACT_ATOMS: atom_id res chain seq x y z
N MET A 1 19.71 -0.41 -27.93
CA MET A 1 19.89 0.54 -26.83
C MET A 1 21.26 0.39 -26.16
N LEU A 2 21.66 -0.80 -25.71
CA LEU A 2 22.98 -1.04 -25.08
C LEU A 2 24.14 -0.50 -25.92
N THR A 3 24.16 -0.80 -27.22
CA THR A 3 25.21 -0.33 -28.17
C THR A 3 25.20 1.20 -28.26
N VAL A 4 24.05 1.81 -28.43
CA VAL A 4 23.91 3.28 -28.53
C VAL A 4 24.41 3.98 -27.27
N LEU A 5 24.02 3.49 -26.07
CA LEU A 5 24.51 4.06 -24.83
C LEU A 5 26.00 3.87 -24.60
N ARG A 6 26.55 2.69 -24.98
CA ARG A 6 27.98 2.42 -24.89
C ARG A 6 28.74 3.36 -25.79
N GLU A 7 28.28 3.56 -27.04
CA GLU A 7 28.86 4.52 -27.97
C GLU A 7 28.81 5.95 -27.44
N PHE A 8 27.65 6.37 -26.93
CA PHE A 8 27.49 7.70 -26.33
C PHE A 8 28.44 7.92 -25.15
N ILE A 9 28.61 6.93 -24.27
CA ILE A 9 29.49 7.03 -23.10
C ILE A 9 30.96 7.11 -23.54
N SER A 10 31.36 6.32 -24.55
CA SER A 10 32.76 6.25 -25.02
C SER A 10 33.16 7.40 -25.95
N ASN A 11 32.19 8.06 -26.59
CA ASN A 11 32.44 9.15 -27.52
C ASN A 11 32.01 10.51 -26.96
N PRO A 12 32.91 11.33 -26.41
CA PRO A 12 32.59 12.63 -25.83
C PRO A 12 32.11 13.66 -26.87
N ALA A 13 32.29 13.43 -28.19
CA ALA A 13 31.81 14.33 -29.22
C ALA A 13 30.29 14.25 -29.46
N LEU A 14 29.65 13.16 -29.06
CA LEU A 14 28.18 13.03 -29.16
C LEU A 14 27.45 13.94 -28.18
N SER A 15 26.49 14.69 -28.69
CA SER A 15 25.64 15.57 -27.88
C SER A 15 24.43 14.83 -27.32
N PRO A 16 23.74 15.36 -26.29
CA PRO A 16 22.45 14.84 -25.84
C PRO A 16 21.40 14.78 -26.95
N GLN A 17 21.45 15.69 -27.92
CA GLN A 17 20.57 15.69 -29.09
C GLN A 17 20.82 14.50 -30.01
N ASP A 18 22.08 14.16 -30.27
CA ASP A 18 22.43 12.96 -31.08
C ASP A 18 21.88 11.69 -30.42
N LEU A 19 22.01 11.59 -29.09
CA LEU A 19 21.43 10.48 -28.31
C LEU A 19 19.90 10.45 -28.40
N HIS A 20 19.24 11.62 -28.31
CA HIS A 20 17.81 11.73 -28.48
C HIS A 20 17.36 11.20 -29.86
N GLU A 21 18.02 11.64 -30.93
CA GLU A 21 17.70 11.22 -32.30
C GLU A 21 17.88 9.71 -32.47
N GLN A 22 18.96 9.13 -31.95
CA GLN A 22 19.19 7.69 -31.98
C GLN A 22 18.09 6.92 -31.18
N CYS A 23 17.61 7.46 -30.06
CA CYS A 23 16.53 6.85 -29.29
C CYS A 23 15.22 6.77 -30.06
N THR A 24 14.92 7.72 -30.96
CA THR A 24 13.66 7.73 -31.72
C THR A 24 13.53 6.54 -32.67
N HIS A 25 14.61 5.92 -33.05
CA HIS A 25 14.64 4.76 -33.93
C HIS A 25 14.63 3.39 -33.22
N LEU A 26 14.68 3.40 -31.87
CA LEU A 26 14.74 2.19 -31.07
C LEU A 26 13.38 1.86 -30.44
N ALA A 27 13.01 0.59 -30.37
CA ALA A 27 11.80 0.15 -29.68
C ALA A 27 12.15 -0.33 -28.26
N PHE A 28 11.89 0.50 -27.24
CA PHE A 28 12.08 0.13 -25.84
C PHE A 28 11.11 0.85 -24.88
N GLY A 29 11.00 0.35 -23.68
CA GLY A 29 10.25 0.94 -22.58
C GLY A 29 11.08 1.00 -21.30
N ALA A 30 10.52 1.50 -20.22
CA ALA A 30 11.20 1.75 -18.93
C ALA A 30 12.01 0.54 -18.42
N ARG A 31 11.43 -0.67 -18.45
CA ARG A 31 12.13 -1.90 -17.99
C ARG A 31 13.41 -2.19 -18.79
N ALA A 32 13.40 -1.92 -20.11
CA ALA A 32 14.58 -2.10 -20.93
C ALA A 32 15.66 -1.06 -20.60
N VAL A 33 15.26 0.18 -20.27
CA VAL A 33 16.18 1.22 -19.79
C VAL A 33 16.87 0.76 -18.51
N THR A 34 16.10 0.39 -17.48
CA THR A 34 16.64 -0.06 -16.20
C THR A 34 17.62 -1.22 -16.37
N ARG A 35 17.24 -2.26 -17.15
CA ARG A 35 18.12 -3.39 -17.39
C ARG A 35 19.42 -2.98 -18.10
N THR A 36 19.32 -2.14 -19.15
CA THR A 36 20.51 -1.71 -19.88
C THR A 36 21.46 -0.90 -19.03
N LEU A 37 20.94 -0.02 -18.17
CA LEU A 37 21.75 0.77 -17.25
C LEU A 37 22.41 -0.10 -16.18
N GLN A 38 21.70 -1.12 -15.67
CA GLN A 38 22.29 -2.12 -14.77
C GLN A 38 23.42 -2.91 -15.43
N GLU A 39 23.25 -3.32 -16.70
CA GLU A 39 24.28 -4.04 -17.46
C GLU A 39 25.50 -3.18 -17.78
N LEU A 40 25.30 -1.88 -18.03
CA LEU A 40 26.39 -0.94 -18.31
C LEU A 40 27.11 -0.49 -17.05
N ALA A 41 26.38 -0.43 -15.93
CA ALA A 41 26.84 0.15 -14.65
C ALA A 41 27.74 1.39 -14.89
N PRO A 42 27.27 2.39 -15.67
CA PRO A 42 28.10 3.51 -16.07
C PRO A 42 28.55 4.29 -14.84
N GLU A 43 29.82 4.66 -14.80
CA GLU A 43 30.27 5.62 -13.81
C GLU A 43 29.49 6.92 -13.97
N VAL A 44 28.99 7.42 -12.83
CA VAL A 44 28.26 8.68 -12.79
C VAL A 44 29.21 9.79 -13.19
N SER A 45 28.94 10.40 -14.31
CA SER A 45 29.70 11.56 -14.76
C SER A 45 28.80 12.80 -14.84
N PRO A 46 29.36 14.01 -14.63
CA PRO A 46 28.62 15.25 -14.83
C PRO A 46 27.96 15.32 -16.21
N ARG A 47 28.60 14.77 -17.22
CA ARG A 47 28.06 14.70 -18.58
C ARG A 47 26.79 13.85 -18.66
N LEU A 48 26.77 12.69 -18.04
CA LEU A 48 25.57 11.83 -18.03
C LEU A 48 24.42 12.50 -17.28
N LEU A 49 24.70 13.17 -16.18
CA LEU A 49 23.69 13.90 -15.43
C LEU A 49 23.14 15.11 -16.22
N GLN A 50 24.00 15.87 -16.90
CA GLN A 50 23.57 16.93 -17.81
C GLN A 50 22.74 16.39 -18.98
N THR A 51 23.13 15.22 -19.52
CA THR A 51 22.37 14.52 -20.56
C THR A 51 20.99 14.10 -20.05
N ALA A 52 20.90 13.56 -18.84
CA ALA A 52 19.64 13.22 -18.21
C ALA A 52 18.71 14.44 -18.11
N ARG A 53 19.22 15.56 -17.60
CA ARG A 53 18.51 16.82 -17.51
C ARG A 53 18.01 17.29 -18.86
N TRP A 54 18.88 17.26 -19.87
CA TRP A 54 18.53 17.67 -21.22
C TRP A 54 17.43 16.79 -21.82
N LEU A 55 17.55 15.47 -21.70
CA LEU A 55 16.55 14.52 -22.22
C LEU A 55 15.19 14.65 -21.55
N VAL A 56 15.15 14.91 -20.25
CA VAL A 56 13.89 15.09 -19.51
C VAL A 56 13.23 16.43 -19.89
N MET A 57 14.02 17.50 -20.06
CA MET A 57 13.47 18.83 -20.33
C MET A 57 13.18 19.08 -21.82
N ASN A 58 13.93 18.51 -22.73
CA ASN A 58 13.86 18.81 -24.18
C ASN A 58 13.43 17.60 -25.02
N GLY A 59 13.33 16.40 -24.42
CA GLY A 59 12.96 15.20 -25.16
C GLY A 59 11.53 15.27 -25.69
N THR A 60 11.40 15.17 -27.02
CA THR A 60 10.09 15.14 -27.71
C THR A 60 9.59 13.72 -27.94
N ASP A 61 10.41 12.72 -27.66
CA ASP A 61 10.07 11.29 -27.74
C ASP A 61 10.07 10.65 -26.35
N ARG A 62 9.02 9.85 -26.05
CA ARG A 62 8.87 9.18 -24.77
C ARG A 62 10.06 8.31 -24.38
N ARG A 63 10.77 7.73 -25.34
CA ARG A 63 11.91 6.84 -25.09
C ARG A 63 13.12 7.63 -24.61
N ALA A 64 13.37 8.79 -25.21
CA ALA A 64 14.41 9.71 -24.77
C ALA A 64 14.15 10.20 -23.34
N VAL A 65 12.91 10.57 -23.02
CA VAL A 65 12.52 10.96 -21.65
C VAL A 65 12.68 9.80 -20.66
N LEU A 66 12.29 8.58 -21.03
CA LEU A 66 12.48 7.39 -20.18
C LEU A 66 13.97 7.10 -19.95
N LEU A 67 14.81 7.29 -20.96
CA LEU A 67 16.25 7.17 -20.79
C LEU A 67 16.80 8.24 -19.85
N GLY A 68 16.37 9.49 -19.98
CA GLY A 68 16.75 10.57 -19.09
C GLY A 68 16.39 10.27 -17.63
N LEU A 69 15.15 9.82 -17.38
CA LEU A 69 14.70 9.40 -16.05
C LEU A 69 15.54 8.21 -15.51
N GLY A 70 15.89 7.25 -16.37
CA GLY A 70 16.76 6.15 -15.98
C GLY A 70 18.18 6.59 -15.62
N LEU A 71 18.73 7.56 -16.32
CA LEU A 71 20.07 8.13 -16.03
C LEU A 71 20.09 8.92 -14.71
N PHE A 72 18.95 9.42 -14.28
CA PHE A 72 18.83 10.02 -12.94
C PHE A 72 18.90 9.01 -11.81
N ASP A 73 18.71 7.73 -12.09
CA ASP A 73 18.57 6.69 -11.07
C ASP A 73 19.74 6.64 -10.06
N GLY A 74 19.51 7.20 -8.88
CA GLY A 74 20.52 7.33 -7.82
C GLY A 74 21.48 8.51 -7.95
N ASN A 75 21.34 9.35 -9.01
CA ASN A 75 22.25 10.44 -9.34
C ASN A 75 21.57 11.80 -9.42
N ALA A 76 20.24 11.83 -9.35
CA ALA A 76 19.47 13.06 -9.32
C ALA A 76 19.70 13.83 -8.01
N GLU A 77 19.69 15.16 -8.12
CA GLU A 77 19.82 16.09 -7.02
C GLU A 77 18.46 16.75 -6.70
N GLN A 78 18.36 17.46 -5.57
CA GLN A 78 17.14 18.21 -5.22
C GLN A 78 16.71 19.20 -6.31
N SER A 79 17.67 19.80 -7.01
CA SER A 79 17.40 20.71 -8.13
C SER A 79 16.69 20.06 -9.31
N ASP A 80 16.72 18.73 -9.41
CA ASP A 80 16.08 17.98 -10.47
C ASP A 80 14.64 17.57 -10.11
N ALA A 81 14.26 17.65 -8.82
CA ALA A 81 13.00 17.11 -8.30
C ALA A 81 11.77 17.70 -8.97
N ASP A 82 11.73 19.01 -9.20
CA ASP A 82 10.60 19.69 -9.84
C ASP A 82 10.40 19.22 -11.29
N SER A 83 11.48 19.11 -12.06
CA SER A 83 11.44 18.62 -13.45
C SER A 83 11.00 17.16 -13.52
N ILE A 84 11.54 16.30 -12.63
CA ILE A 84 11.15 14.90 -12.53
C ILE A 84 9.69 14.78 -12.12
N GLY A 85 9.24 15.56 -11.13
CA GLY A 85 7.85 15.58 -10.68
C GLY A 85 6.90 16.00 -11.80
N THR A 86 7.22 17.06 -12.53
CA THR A 86 6.41 17.57 -13.64
C THR A 86 6.27 16.54 -14.77
N ILE A 87 7.37 15.95 -15.22
CA ILE A 87 7.34 14.93 -16.28
C ILE A 87 6.64 13.65 -15.81
N GLY A 88 6.71 13.37 -14.51
CA GLY A 88 6.05 12.24 -13.85
C GLY A 88 4.52 12.28 -13.92
N LEU A 89 3.91 13.42 -14.23
CA LEU A 89 2.47 13.51 -14.48
C LEU A 89 2.07 12.84 -15.80
N LEU A 90 3.03 12.57 -16.70
CA LEU A 90 2.78 11.86 -17.92
C LEU A 90 2.73 10.35 -17.66
N ARG A 91 1.65 9.71 -18.12
CA ARG A 91 1.34 8.30 -17.86
C ARG A 91 2.51 7.33 -18.09
N PHE A 92 3.32 7.55 -19.11
CA PHE A 92 4.44 6.66 -19.46
C PHE A 92 5.67 6.88 -18.55
N ALA A 93 5.81 8.09 -17.98
CA ALA A 93 6.93 8.52 -17.16
C ALA A 93 6.66 8.39 -15.64
N GLU A 94 5.40 8.23 -15.24
CA GLU A 94 4.91 8.24 -13.86
C GLU A 94 5.76 7.35 -12.93
N ARG A 95 5.87 6.07 -13.24
CA ARG A 95 6.63 5.13 -12.40
C ARG A 95 8.14 5.42 -12.39
N PRO A 96 8.82 5.61 -13.53
CA PRO A 96 10.24 5.99 -13.54
C PRO A 96 10.52 7.29 -12.78
N ALA A 97 9.64 8.28 -12.85
CA ALA A 97 9.79 9.53 -12.11
C ALA A 97 9.68 9.30 -10.59
N ILE A 98 8.73 8.49 -10.13
CA ILE A 98 8.62 8.10 -8.72
C ILE A 98 9.87 7.34 -8.25
N GLU A 99 10.36 6.39 -9.06
CA GLU A 99 11.57 5.63 -8.75
C GLU A 99 12.82 6.55 -8.67
N ALA A 100 12.91 7.57 -9.53
CA ALA A 100 13.98 8.56 -9.49
C ALA A 100 13.88 9.49 -8.26
N LEU A 101 12.69 10.06 -7.99
CA LEU A 101 12.44 10.90 -6.81
C LEU A 101 12.70 10.16 -5.50
N ALA A 102 12.34 8.88 -5.43
CA ALA A 102 12.52 8.06 -4.24
C ALA A 102 14.00 7.91 -3.81
N LYS A 103 14.94 8.18 -4.71
CA LYS A 103 16.38 8.13 -4.46
C LYS A 103 17.00 9.48 -4.10
N ILE A 104 16.23 10.56 -4.14
CA ILE A 104 16.64 11.88 -3.67
C ILE A 104 16.18 12.04 -2.22
N PRO A 105 17.09 11.96 -1.21
CA PRO A 105 16.68 11.94 0.20
C PRO A 105 15.88 13.18 0.63
N THR A 106 16.11 14.31 -0.02
CA THR A 106 15.46 15.60 0.28
C THR A 106 14.14 15.81 -0.47
N ALA A 107 13.84 15.01 -1.51
CA ALA A 107 12.65 15.17 -2.37
C ALA A 107 11.40 14.41 -1.86
N VAL A 108 11.31 14.19 -0.55
CA VAL A 108 10.19 13.45 0.06
C VAL A 108 8.84 14.08 -0.23
N GLN A 109 8.76 15.42 -0.15
CA GLN A 109 7.52 16.14 -0.42
C GLN A 109 7.13 16.10 -1.90
N ASP A 110 8.12 16.19 -2.81
CA ASP A 110 7.92 16.07 -4.26
C ASP A 110 7.42 14.66 -4.62
N LEU A 111 7.98 13.64 -3.98
CA LEU A 111 7.57 12.25 -4.14
C LEU A 111 6.12 12.05 -3.67
N ILE A 112 5.75 12.56 -2.49
CA ILE A 112 4.37 12.50 -1.99
C ILE A 112 3.43 13.27 -2.91
N TRP A 113 3.84 14.48 -3.34
CA TRP A 113 3.06 15.32 -4.24
C TRP A 113 2.75 14.60 -5.57
N LEU A 114 3.74 13.95 -6.16
CA LEU A 114 3.56 13.16 -7.38
C LEU A 114 2.69 11.93 -7.10
N ALA A 115 2.95 11.19 -6.04
CA ALA A 115 2.22 9.97 -5.68
C ALA A 115 0.72 10.19 -5.46
N VAL A 116 0.34 11.34 -4.87
CA VAL A 116 -1.09 11.70 -4.67
C VAL A 116 -1.80 11.97 -5.99
N ARG A 117 -1.07 12.41 -7.02
CA ARG A 117 -1.61 12.71 -8.37
C ARG A 117 -1.49 11.54 -9.33
N SER A 118 -0.77 10.54 -8.93
CA SER A 118 -0.46 9.34 -9.70
C SER A 118 -1.54 8.26 -9.54
N ARG A 119 -1.46 7.24 -10.40
CA ARG A 119 -2.34 6.08 -10.31
C ARG A 119 -1.96 5.18 -9.14
N ASN A 120 -2.89 4.32 -8.77
CA ASN A 120 -2.76 3.41 -7.63
C ASN A 120 -1.42 2.68 -7.56
N HIS A 121 -0.93 2.15 -8.67
CA HIS A 121 0.35 1.43 -8.70
C HIS A 121 1.55 2.31 -8.34
N SER A 122 1.59 3.52 -8.86
CA SER A 122 2.67 4.48 -8.60
C SER A 122 2.64 5.00 -7.17
N ARG A 123 1.44 5.20 -6.61
CA ARG A 123 1.27 5.50 -5.18
C ARG A 123 1.82 4.38 -4.30
N THR A 124 1.60 3.12 -4.69
CA THR A 124 2.16 1.96 -4.01
C THR A 124 3.69 1.98 -4.02
N VAL A 125 4.32 2.28 -5.17
CA VAL A 125 5.78 2.38 -5.27
C VAL A 125 6.34 3.48 -4.36
N ALA A 126 5.70 4.65 -4.32
CA ALA A 126 6.09 5.73 -3.42
C ALA A 126 5.93 5.32 -1.93
N ALA A 127 4.84 4.64 -1.58
CA ALA A 127 4.63 4.14 -0.22
C ALA A 127 5.72 3.12 0.20
N VAL A 128 6.15 2.24 -0.71
CA VAL A 128 7.29 1.33 -0.46
C VAL A 128 8.57 2.13 -0.22
N ALA A 129 8.85 3.10 -1.07
CA ALA A 129 10.07 3.90 -0.97
C ALA A 129 10.14 4.70 0.35
N LEU A 130 8.99 5.20 0.81
CA LEU A 130 8.88 5.99 2.04
C LEU A 130 8.61 5.16 3.29
N ALA A 131 8.40 3.85 3.16
CA ALA A 131 8.19 2.99 4.33
C ALA A 131 9.43 2.99 5.23
N GLY A 132 9.21 3.25 6.53
CA GLY A 132 10.28 3.39 7.51
C GLY A 132 10.87 4.80 7.63
N HIS A 133 10.36 5.78 6.89
CA HIS A 133 10.81 7.17 7.02
C HIS A 133 10.57 7.69 8.44
N PRO A 134 11.55 8.43 9.05
CA PRO A 134 11.46 8.87 10.46
C PRO A 134 10.43 9.98 10.69
N ASP A 135 10.12 10.80 9.67
CA ASP A 135 9.17 11.91 9.79
C ASP A 135 7.75 11.38 10.09
N PRO A 136 7.11 11.84 11.20
CA PRO A 136 5.75 11.41 11.56
C PRO A 136 4.70 11.68 10.49
N ALA A 137 4.80 12.80 9.75
CA ALA A 137 3.86 13.13 8.68
C ALA A 137 3.98 12.17 7.49
N VAL A 138 5.20 11.81 7.11
CA VAL A 138 5.48 10.81 6.08
C VAL A 138 4.99 9.44 6.52
N ARG A 139 5.29 9.04 7.76
CA ARG A 139 4.78 7.81 8.36
C ARG A 139 3.26 7.73 8.29
N GLN A 140 2.57 8.81 8.69
CA GLN A 140 1.12 8.89 8.65
C GLN A 140 0.59 8.77 7.22
N TRP A 141 1.26 9.41 6.25
CA TRP A 141 0.90 9.30 4.84
C TRP A 141 1.03 7.86 4.33
N VAL A 142 2.14 7.17 4.61
CA VAL A 142 2.35 5.77 4.23
C VAL A 142 1.29 4.86 4.87
N LEU A 143 1.04 5.00 6.16
CA LEU A 143 0.04 4.21 6.88
C LEU A 143 -1.39 4.49 6.39
N SER A 144 -1.66 5.68 5.84
CA SER A 144 -2.96 6.04 5.26
C SER A 144 -3.18 5.50 3.84
N THR A 145 -2.28 4.66 3.34
CA THR A 145 -2.47 4.02 2.03
C THR A 145 -3.75 3.18 2.05
N PRO A 146 -4.70 3.42 1.15
CA PRO A 146 -5.95 2.66 1.09
C PRO A 146 -5.70 1.16 0.94
N ARG A 147 -6.54 0.35 1.58
CA ARG A 147 -6.38 -1.11 1.61
C ARG A 147 -6.36 -1.74 0.22
N ASP A 148 -7.19 -1.26 -0.69
CA ASP A 148 -7.27 -1.72 -2.09
C ASP A 148 -5.97 -1.48 -2.89
N LEU A 149 -5.13 -0.54 -2.42
CA LEU A 149 -3.81 -0.24 -2.97
C LEU A 149 -2.68 -1.01 -2.29
N LEU A 150 -2.94 -1.60 -1.12
CA LEU A 150 -1.96 -2.40 -0.39
C LEU A 150 -1.86 -3.79 -1.02
N SER A 151 -0.76 -4.08 -1.72
CA SER A 151 -0.38 -5.47 -1.97
C SER A 151 0.04 -6.12 -0.65
N SER A 152 -0.13 -7.44 -0.54
CA SER A 152 0.27 -8.17 0.67
C SER A 152 1.75 -7.98 1.02
N ASP A 153 2.63 -7.96 0.03
CA ASP A 153 4.06 -7.70 0.22
C ASP A 153 4.34 -6.26 0.71
N LEU A 154 3.66 -5.25 0.16
CA LEU A 154 3.77 -3.87 0.64
C LEU A 154 3.28 -3.75 2.09
N ALA A 155 2.14 -4.37 2.41
CA ALA A 155 1.60 -4.35 3.76
C ALA A 155 2.61 -4.95 4.77
N ARG A 156 3.26 -6.07 4.43
CA ARG A 156 4.32 -6.66 5.25
C ARG A 156 5.52 -5.72 5.40
N GLN A 157 6.02 -5.15 4.32
CA GLN A 157 7.16 -4.21 4.37
C GLN A 157 6.85 -2.99 5.26
N ILE A 158 5.65 -2.44 5.17
CA ILE A 158 5.21 -1.34 6.04
C ILE A 158 5.16 -1.81 7.49
N ALA A 159 4.56 -2.98 7.76
CA ALA A 159 4.42 -3.54 9.10
C ALA A 159 5.79 -3.78 9.77
N GLU A 160 6.76 -4.32 9.03
CA GLU A 160 8.12 -4.56 9.50
C GLU A 160 8.86 -3.24 9.77
N ARG A 161 8.90 -2.33 8.80
CA ARG A 161 9.67 -1.08 8.88
C ARG A 161 9.14 -0.12 9.95
N TYR A 162 7.84 -0.14 10.24
CA TYR A 162 7.24 0.66 11.30
C TYR A 162 7.01 -0.10 12.60
N SER A 163 7.58 -1.30 12.74
CA SER A 163 7.45 -2.13 13.95
C SER A 163 6.01 -2.20 14.44
N LEU A 164 5.10 -2.70 13.56
CA LEU A 164 3.65 -2.71 13.79
C LEU A 164 3.29 -3.28 15.17
N ALA A 165 3.85 -4.46 15.51
CA ALA A 165 3.57 -5.11 16.78
C ALA A 165 3.98 -4.22 17.98
N GLU A 166 5.16 -3.58 17.93
CA GLU A 166 5.62 -2.66 18.98
C GLU A 166 4.72 -1.41 19.07
N THR A 167 4.30 -0.88 17.91
CA THR A 167 3.39 0.27 17.86
C THR A 167 2.08 -0.04 18.56
N LEU A 168 1.52 -1.24 18.36
CA LEU A 168 0.31 -1.71 19.06
C LEU A 168 0.53 -1.96 20.57
N GLY A 169 1.76 -2.16 20.98
CA GLY A 169 2.12 -2.34 22.40
C GLY A 169 2.35 -1.04 23.18
N ARG A 170 2.23 0.12 22.54
CA ARG A 170 2.40 1.43 23.21
C ARG A 170 1.24 1.71 24.16
N PRO A 171 1.47 2.48 25.25
CA PRO A 171 0.42 2.83 26.19
C PRO A 171 -0.76 3.59 25.55
N VAL A 172 -0.48 4.36 24.50
CA VAL A 172 -1.49 5.12 23.76
C VAL A 172 -1.35 4.81 22.26
N VAL A 173 -2.39 4.23 21.69
CA VAL A 173 -2.57 4.03 20.26
C VAL A 173 -3.84 4.78 19.89
N ASP A 174 -3.75 5.77 18.99
CA ASP A 174 -4.92 6.49 18.52
C ASP A 174 -5.79 5.64 17.58
N ASP A 175 -7.04 6.03 17.41
CA ASP A 175 -8.04 5.30 16.64
C ASP A 175 -7.63 5.11 15.18
N ARG A 176 -7.09 6.16 14.55
CA ARG A 176 -6.65 6.13 13.15
C ARG A 176 -5.49 5.16 12.96
N THR A 177 -4.53 5.18 13.86
CA THR A 177 -3.40 4.24 13.84
C THR A 177 -3.91 2.80 14.01
N TRP A 178 -4.84 2.55 14.94
CA TRP A 178 -5.43 1.23 15.14
C TRP A 178 -6.14 0.73 13.88
N ASP A 179 -6.97 1.55 13.24
CA ASP A 179 -7.67 1.24 11.99
C ASP A 179 -6.68 0.90 10.86
N GLN A 180 -5.62 1.70 10.70
CA GLN A 180 -4.59 1.49 9.68
C GLN A 180 -3.82 0.19 9.91
N LEU A 181 -3.47 -0.12 11.15
CA LEU A 181 -2.74 -1.33 11.47
C LEU A 181 -3.59 -2.60 11.26
N GLY A 182 -4.90 -2.54 11.56
CA GLY A 182 -5.85 -3.60 11.22
C GLY A 182 -5.96 -3.84 9.71
N ASN A 183 -5.99 -2.75 8.92
CA ASN A 183 -5.98 -2.85 7.46
C ASN A 183 -4.69 -3.47 6.91
N LEU A 184 -3.52 -3.20 7.51
CA LEU A 184 -2.26 -3.87 7.15
C LEU A 184 -2.31 -5.37 7.44
N LEU A 185 -2.80 -5.78 8.62
CA LEU A 185 -2.97 -7.19 8.97
C LEU A 185 -3.85 -7.90 7.95
N LEU A 186 -4.98 -7.31 7.60
CA LEU A 186 -5.91 -7.88 6.62
C LEU A 186 -5.32 -7.89 5.20
N ALA A 187 -4.56 -6.85 4.80
CA ALA A 187 -3.92 -6.81 3.49
C ALA A 187 -2.84 -7.89 3.33
N MET A 188 -2.13 -8.26 4.41
CA MET A 188 -1.13 -9.34 4.39
C MET A 188 -1.75 -10.73 4.15
N THR A 189 -3.05 -10.90 4.41
CA THR A 189 -3.78 -12.14 4.13
C THR A 189 -4.39 -12.16 2.72
N SER A 190 -4.43 -11.01 2.03
CA SER A 190 -4.91 -10.91 0.66
C SER A 190 -3.87 -11.48 -0.30
N THR A 191 -4.28 -12.40 -1.18
CA THR A 191 -3.35 -13.01 -2.13
C THR A 191 -3.84 -12.91 -3.56
N ARG A 192 -2.89 -12.57 -4.46
CA ARG A 192 -3.05 -12.81 -5.91
C ARG A 192 -2.25 -14.04 -6.38
N ASN A 193 -1.33 -14.57 -5.57
CA ASN A 193 -0.35 -15.59 -5.99
C ASN A 193 -0.18 -16.75 -5.01
N TYR A 194 -1.19 -17.09 -4.20
CA TYR A 194 -1.16 -18.19 -3.20
C TYR A 194 -0.05 -18.09 -2.14
N ARG A 195 0.66 -16.98 -2.06
CA ARG A 195 1.65 -16.71 -1.01
C ARG A 195 1.09 -15.66 -0.07
N TYR A 196 0.86 -16.06 1.16
CA TYR A 196 0.34 -15.19 2.19
C TYR A 196 1.51 -14.54 2.94
N GLU A 197 1.67 -13.24 2.79
CA GLU A 197 2.77 -12.52 3.43
C GLU A 197 2.63 -12.45 4.95
N ILE A 198 1.42 -12.65 5.48
CA ILE A 198 1.21 -12.79 6.92
C ILE A 198 2.01 -13.93 7.53
N ASN A 199 2.21 -15.05 6.83
CA ASN A 199 3.01 -16.19 7.28
C ASN A 199 4.52 -15.92 7.30
N ARG A 200 4.95 -14.80 6.68
CA ARG A 200 6.34 -14.34 6.60
C ARG A 200 6.61 -13.17 7.56
N TYR A 201 5.57 -12.68 8.22
CA TYR A 201 5.68 -11.62 9.20
C TYR A 201 5.89 -12.24 10.59
N ASP A 202 7.13 -12.26 11.07
CA ASP A 202 7.54 -12.94 12.31
C ASP A 202 6.75 -12.49 13.55
N GLN A 203 6.31 -11.24 13.57
CA GLN A 203 5.56 -10.65 14.69
C GLN A 203 4.02 -10.78 14.53
N ALA A 204 3.53 -11.55 13.57
CA ALA A 204 2.11 -11.60 13.25
C ALA A 204 1.22 -11.99 14.43
N ALA A 205 1.56 -13.05 15.16
CA ALA A 205 0.80 -13.50 16.33
C ALA A 205 0.69 -12.41 17.40
N VAL A 206 1.81 -11.77 17.72
CA VAL A 206 1.86 -10.66 18.70
C VAL A 206 1.06 -9.45 18.21
N ALA A 207 1.13 -9.16 16.92
CA ALA A 207 0.37 -8.05 16.33
C ALA A 207 -1.14 -8.29 16.43
N TYR A 208 -1.62 -9.50 16.11
CA TYR A 208 -3.03 -9.86 16.29
C TYR A 208 -3.47 -9.75 17.75
N GLN A 209 -2.71 -10.33 18.69
CA GLN A 209 -3.05 -10.24 20.11
C GLN A 209 -3.22 -8.81 20.59
N ARG A 210 -2.25 -7.94 20.28
CA ARG A 210 -2.27 -6.54 20.70
C ARG A 210 -3.37 -5.75 20.03
N TRP A 211 -3.62 -6.00 18.74
CA TRP A 211 -4.66 -5.31 17.99
C TRP A 211 -6.06 -5.67 18.51
N VAL A 212 -6.33 -6.95 18.74
CA VAL A 212 -7.60 -7.44 19.26
C VAL A 212 -7.83 -6.96 20.70
N ALA A 213 -6.80 -6.97 21.54
CA ALA A 213 -6.91 -6.48 22.93
C ALA A 213 -7.35 -5.01 23.02
N LEU A 214 -7.03 -4.18 22.01
CA LEU A 214 -7.44 -2.78 21.95
C LEU A 214 -8.85 -2.59 21.38
N ALA A 215 -9.45 -3.58 20.74
CA ALA A 215 -10.70 -3.45 20.00
C ALA A 215 -11.87 -2.95 20.87
N GLY A 216 -12.00 -3.48 22.09
CA GLY A 216 -13.07 -3.11 23.03
C GLY A 216 -13.00 -1.66 23.53
N THR A 217 -11.85 -0.99 23.38
CA THR A 217 -11.66 0.41 23.76
C THR A 217 -11.95 1.39 22.62
N ARG A 218 -12.25 0.88 21.42
CA ARG A 218 -12.50 1.72 20.24
C ARG A 218 -13.95 2.11 20.09
N PRO A 219 -14.24 3.34 19.60
CA PRO A 219 -15.59 3.69 19.20
C PRO A 219 -16.13 2.71 18.15
N ALA A 220 -17.38 2.28 18.34
CA ALA A 220 -18.04 1.37 17.43
C ALA A 220 -18.44 2.09 16.13
N THR A 221 -17.92 1.60 14.98
CA THR A 221 -18.31 2.04 13.63
C THR A 221 -18.49 0.84 12.70
N LEU A 222 -19.25 1.01 11.60
CA LEU A 222 -19.49 -0.07 10.64
C LEU A 222 -18.18 -0.57 10.01
N GLU A 223 -17.27 0.34 9.67
CA GLU A 223 -15.98 0.01 9.08
C GLU A 223 -15.15 -0.85 10.03
N ARG A 224 -15.14 -0.51 11.32
CA ARG A 224 -14.43 -1.27 12.36
C ARG A 224 -15.07 -2.62 12.61
N ALA A 225 -16.41 -2.68 12.63
CA ALA A 225 -17.14 -3.93 12.78
C ALA A 225 -16.84 -4.88 11.58
N ALA A 226 -16.84 -4.33 10.37
CA ALA A 226 -16.46 -5.08 9.18
C ALA A 226 -15.00 -5.57 9.26
N LEU A 227 -14.07 -4.72 9.66
CA LEU A 227 -12.66 -5.07 9.81
C LEU A 227 -12.45 -6.20 10.85
N LEU A 228 -13.09 -6.09 12.02
CA LEU A 228 -13.07 -7.14 13.05
C LEU A 228 -13.63 -8.46 12.52
N THR A 229 -14.77 -8.40 11.82
CA THR A 229 -15.40 -9.58 11.22
C THR A 229 -14.51 -10.26 10.18
N MET A 230 -13.88 -9.48 9.32
CA MET A 230 -12.97 -10.01 8.29
C MET A 230 -11.73 -10.66 8.91
N ILE A 231 -11.15 -10.04 9.94
CA ILE A 231 -10.00 -10.61 10.67
C ILE A 231 -10.41 -11.88 11.41
N ALA A 232 -11.58 -11.92 12.04
CA ALA A 232 -12.08 -13.14 12.69
C ALA A 232 -12.28 -14.29 11.69
N GLU A 233 -12.74 -14.00 10.48
CA GLU A 233 -12.90 -15.01 9.42
C GLU A 233 -11.55 -15.51 8.92
N ASP A 234 -10.58 -14.62 8.70
CA ASP A 234 -9.21 -14.97 8.34
C ASP A 234 -8.54 -15.86 9.42
N LEU A 235 -8.76 -15.53 10.69
CA LEU A 235 -8.29 -16.35 11.80
C LEU A 235 -8.98 -17.72 11.85
N ARG A 236 -10.26 -17.81 11.44
CA ARG A 236 -11.05 -19.06 11.50
C ARG A 236 -10.65 -20.02 10.40
N THR A 237 -10.63 -19.56 9.17
CA THR A 237 -10.50 -20.41 7.96
C THR A 237 -9.48 -19.91 6.95
N GLY A 238 -9.00 -18.69 7.11
CA GLY A 238 -8.12 -17.99 6.19
C GLY A 238 -6.63 -18.17 6.45
N PRO A 239 -5.82 -17.38 5.76
CA PRO A 239 -4.35 -17.44 5.82
C PRO A 239 -3.75 -17.13 7.19
N ALA A 240 -4.46 -16.38 8.04
CA ALA A 240 -4.00 -16.04 9.38
C ALA A 240 -4.13 -17.23 10.39
N ALA A 241 -4.92 -18.23 10.04
CA ALA A 241 -5.16 -19.37 10.94
C ALA A 241 -3.88 -20.11 11.40
N PRO A 242 -2.88 -20.40 10.54
CA PRO A 242 -1.63 -21.04 10.96
C PRO A 242 -0.78 -20.16 11.88
N VAL A 243 -0.76 -18.84 11.63
CA VAL A 243 0.10 -17.88 12.36
C VAL A 243 -0.36 -17.70 13.80
N ALA A 244 -1.66 -17.77 14.03
CA ALA A 244 -2.28 -17.64 15.34
C ALA A 244 -2.49 -18.99 16.04
N CYS A 245 -1.80 -20.06 15.62
CA CYS A 245 -1.93 -21.39 16.21
C CYS A 245 -1.68 -21.34 17.74
N GLY A 246 -2.64 -21.88 18.52
CA GLY A 246 -2.60 -21.84 19.98
C GLY A 246 -3.31 -20.66 20.63
N ILE A 247 -3.48 -19.53 19.95
CA ILE A 247 -4.20 -18.35 20.47
C ILE A 247 -5.43 -17.98 19.62
N ARG A 248 -5.61 -18.67 18.51
CA ARG A 248 -6.61 -18.36 17.48
C ARG A 248 -8.02 -18.29 18.03
N GLN A 249 -8.42 -19.29 18.82
CA GLN A 249 -9.78 -19.36 19.35
C GLN A 249 -10.04 -18.22 20.33
N ASP A 250 -9.07 -17.93 21.19
CA ASP A 250 -9.18 -16.82 22.16
C ASP A 250 -9.32 -15.47 21.43
N LEU A 251 -8.59 -15.24 20.33
CA LEU A 251 -8.71 -14.03 19.53
C LEU A 251 -10.08 -13.91 18.87
N ILE A 252 -10.59 -15.02 18.32
CA ILE A 252 -11.93 -15.05 17.70
C ILE A 252 -13.00 -14.77 18.76
N ASP A 253 -12.89 -15.35 19.94
CA ASP A 253 -13.85 -15.17 21.04
C ASP A 253 -13.82 -13.72 21.55
N GLN A 254 -12.64 -13.13 21.75
CA GLN A 254 -12.51 -11.71 22.09
C GLN A 254 -13.14 -10.78 21.04
N ILE A 255 -12.90 -11.02 19.73
CA ILE A 255 -13.55 -10.24 18.67
C ILE A 255 -15.08 -10.38 18.74
N ASN A 256 -15.59 -11.59 18.93
CA ASN A 256 -17.02 -11.84 19.05
C ASN A 256 -17.63 -11.14 20.29
N ASP A 257 -16.93 -11.16 21.43
CA ASP A 257 -17.36 -10.46 22.64
C ASP A 257 -17.45 -8.95 22.43
N VAL A 258 -16.46 -8.36 21.74
CA VAL A 258 -16.51 -6.95 21.34
C VAL A 258 -17.72 -6.68 20.46
N LEU A 259 -17.91 -7.43 19.37
CA LEU A 259 -19.00 -7.21 18.41
C LEU A 259 -20.40 -7.44 19.00
N THR A 260 -20.51 -8.24 20.06
CA THR A 260 -21.77 -8.50 20.76
C THR A 260 -22.01 -7.59 21.97
N SER A 261 -21.05 -6.74 22.33
CA SER A 261 -21.21 -5.76 23.42
C SER A 261 -22.18 -4.62 23.02
N ALA A 262 -22.79 -3.99 24.03
CA ALA A 262 -23.84 -2.98 23.81
C ALA A 262 -23.46 -1.85 22.85
N PRO A 263 -22.28 -1.20 22.94
CA PRO A 263 -21.94 -0.11 22.02
C PRO A 263 -21.91 -0.54 20.54
N TRP A 264 -21.50 -1.76 20.27
CA TRP A 264 -21.39 -2.28 18.92
C TRP A 264 -22.74 -2.77 18.37
N THR A 265 -23.54 -3.45 19.20
CA THR A 265 -24.91 -3.86 18.84
C THR A 265 -25.83 -2.66 18.63
N ASP A 266 -25.73 -1.63 19.47
CA ASP A 266 -26.51 -0.40 19.32
C ASP A 266 -26.13 0.37 18.04
N MET A 267 -24.84 0.40 17.69
CA MET A 267 -24.37 0.99 16.45
C MET A 267 -24.92 0.22 15.24
N LEU A 268 -24.81 -1.11 15.24
CA LEU A 268 -25.32 -1.97 14.17
C LEU A 268 -26.82 -1.82 13.99
N ASN A 269 -27.58 -1.75 15.09
CA ASN A 269 -29.03 -1.57 15.04
C ASN A 269 -29.44 -0.19 14.50
N ARG A 270 -28.69 0.86 14.81
CA ARG A 270 -28.94 2.21 14.26
C ARG A 270 -28.63 2.28 12.75
N SER A 271 -27.56 1.66 12.34
CA SER A 271 -27.15 1.64 10.92
C SER A 271 -28.13 0.82 10.06
N ALA A 272 -28.77 -0.18 10.66
CA ALA A 272 -29.74 -1.03 9.98
C ALA A 272 -31.11 -0.35 9.69
N GLY A 273 -31.34 0.85 10.24
CA GLY A 273 -32.55 1.65 10.02
C GLY A 273 -32.48 2.61 8.82
N ALA A 274 -31.37 2.73 8.13
CA ALA A 274 -31.24 3.53 6.92
C ALA A 274 -31.59 2.68 5.67
N ASP A 275 -32.21 3.29 4.66
CA ASP A 275 -32.83 2.67 3.48
C ASP A 275 -31.90 1.85 2.54
N ASP A 276 -30.78 1.31 3.00
CA ASP A 276 -29.89 0.46 2.19
C ASP A 276 -30.32 -1.03 2.31
N PRO A 277 -30.51 -1.76 1.19
CA PRO A 277 -30.90 -3.17 1.21
C PRO A 277 -29.92 -4.11 1.92
N VAL A 278 -28.65 -3.70 2.09
CA VAL A 278 -27.65 -4.46 2.86
C VAL A 278 -27.86 -4.24 4.36
N GLU A 279 -28.23 -3.02 4.77
CA GLU A 279 -28.62 -2.70 6.14
C GLU A 279 -29.91 -3.41 6.54
N ALA A 280 -30.85 -3.55 5.60
CA ALA A 280 -32.06 -4.35 5.79
C ALA A 280 -31.80 -5.86 5.97
N ASP A 281 -30.74 -6.40 5.33
CA ASP A 281 -30.30 -7.79 5.52
C ASP A 281 -29.60 -7.98 6.87
N LEU A 282 -28.80 -7.01 7.31
CA LEU A 282 -28.24 -6.95 8.66
C LEU A 282 -29.30 -6.87 9.74
N GLN A 283 -30.33 -6.05 9.52
CA GLN A 283 -31.47 -5.89 10.41
C GLN A 283 -32.32 -7.17 10.54
N ARG A 284 -32.62 -7.82 9.42
CA ARG A 284 -33.29 -9.13 9.41
C ARG A 284 -32.49 -10.19 10.15
N ALA A 285 -31.17 -10.16 10.01
CA ALA A 285 -30.27 -11.05 10.73
C ALA A 285 -30.28 -10.80 12.24
N THR A 286 -30.34 -9.52 12.66
CA THR A 286 -30.36 -9.12 14.08
C THR A 286 -31.74 -9.35 14.72
N GLN A 287 -32.84 -9.03 14.03
CA GLN A 287 -34.21 -9.26 14.52
C GLN A 287 -34.58 -10.76 14.58
N SER A 288 -33.97 -11.59 13.73
CA SER A 288 -34.11 -13.05 13.84
C SER A 288 -33.44 -13.60 15.11
N GLN A 289 -32.51 -12.83 15.71
CA GLN A 289 -31.84 -13.19 16.95
C GLN A 289 -32.74 -13.06 18.18
N ASP A 290 -33.63 -12.07 18.20
CA ASP A 290 -34.54 -11.85 19.35
C ASP A 290 -35.63 -12.91 19.47
N ARG A 291 -36.02 -13.56 18.34
CA ARG A 291 -37.11 -14.53 18.30
C ARG A 291 -36.76 -15.98 18.63
N THR A 292 -35.49 -16.35 18.65
CA THR A 292 -35.08 -17.73 18.96
C THR A 292 -33.89 -17.76 19.90
N GLN A 293 -34.14 -17.75 21.18
CA GLN A 293 -33.10 -18.07 22.18
C GLN A 293 -32.69 -19.54 22.03
N ARG A 294 -31.35 -19.77 21.93
CA ARG A 294 -30.55 -21.00 22.04
C ARG A 294 -30.03 -21.62 20.73
N GLY A 295 -28.71 -21.52 20.55
CA GLY A 295 -27.93 -22.35 19.65
C GLY A 295 -26.79 -21.62 18.90
N PRO A 296 -25.69 -22.33 18.55
CA PRO A 296 -24.49 -21.75 17.90
C PRO A 296 -24.73 -21.21 16.47
N ALA A 297 -25.90 -21.44 15.87
CA ALA A 297 -26.28 -20.95 14.54
C ALA A 297 -26.44 -19.43 14.43
N ARG A 298 -26.52 -18.70 15.55
CA ARG A 298 -26.83 -17.27 15.60
C ARG A 298 -25.64 -16.35 15.22
N ARG A 299 -24.42 -16.77 15.56
CA ARG A 299 -23.20 -15.99 15.27
C ARG A 299 -22.92 -15.87 13.77
N GLY A 300 -23.35 -16.82 12.97
CA GLY A 300 -23.08 -16.86 11.52
C GLY A 300 -23.85 -15.87 10.66
N VAL A 301 -24.98 -15.32 11.13
CA VAL A 301 -25.85 -14.45 10.32
C VAL A 301 -25.39 -13.00 10.36
N LEU A 302 -25.03 -12.48 11.53
CA LEU A 302 -24.39 -11.16 11.69
C LEU A 302 -23.07 -11.09 10.92
N HIS A 303 -22.26 -12.15 11.01
CA HIS A 303 -20.99 -12.30 10.31
C HIS A 303 -21.16 -12.21 8.78
N ARG A 304 -22.15 -12.90 8.21
CA ARG A 304 -22.41 -12.88 6.76
C ARG A 304 -22.92 -11.53 6.27
N GLY A 305 -23.71 -10.81 7.06
CA GLY A 305 -24.18 -9.47 6.73
C GLY A 305 -23.04 -8.46 6.68
N LEU A 306 -22.18 -8.42 7.71
CA LEU A 306 -21.01 -7.55 7.77
C LEU A 306 -19.97 -7.87 6.67
N LEU A 307 -19.75 -9.16 6.37
CA LEU A 307 -18.89 -9.56 5.25
C LEU A 307 -19.42 -9.09 3.90
N ARG A 308 -20.73 -9.19 3.65
CA ARG A 308 -21.36 -8.69 2.42
C ARG A 308 -21.27 -7.18 2.31
N TRP A 309 -21.51 -6.46 3.40
CA TRP A 309 -21.34 -5.01 3.47
C TRP A 309 -19.89 -4.60 3.18
N ALA A 310 -18.90 -5.23 3.85
CA ALA A 310 -17.47 -4.97 3.65
C ALA A 310 -17.03 -5.20 2.21
N VAL A 311 -17.43 -6.33 1.60
CA VAL A 311 -17.08 -6.66 0.21
C VAL A 311 -17.68 -5.67 -0.79
N ARG A 312 -18.84 -5.10 -0.50
CA ARG A 312 -19.50 -4.12 -1.39
C ARG A 312 -18.84 -2.76 -1.33
N HIS A 313 -18.47 -2.28 -0.13
CA HIS A 313 -17.85 -0.96 0.07
C HIS A 313 -16.34 -0.95 -0.22
N ASP A 314 -15.71 -2.12 -0.33
CA ASP A 314 -14.32 -2.27 -0.75
C ASP A 314 -14.12 -2.11 -2.28
N ARG A 315 -15.21 -2.08 -3.06
CA ARG A 315 -15.21 -1.96 -4.54
C ARG A 315 -15.66 -0.60 -5.05
N ALA A 316 -16.11 0.30 -4.20
CA ALA A 316 -16.51 1.67 -4.53
C ALA A 316 -15.36 2.66 -4.27
#